data_14447223a6edfecb5bfabf27486d9752
#
_entry.id   14447223a6edfecb5bfabf27486d9752
#
_cell.length_a   1.000
_cell.length_b   1.000
_cell.length_c   1.000
_cell.angle_alpha   90.00
_cell.angle_beta   90.00
_cell.angle_gamma   90.00
#
_symmetry.space_group_name_H-M   'P 1'
#
loop_
_entity.id
_entity.type
_entity.pdbx_description
1 polymer ?
#
loop_
_entity_poly.entity_id
_entity_poly.type
_entity_poly.pdbx_seq_one_letter_code
_entity_poly.pdbx_strand_id
1 'polypeptide(L)'
;MTTLLTQQVACTSGALDAALLERVRHETLTVPDGWVTEYGDYQSGGWGTLSLLNASGVATDVTITDCEPVETSVLASMPATKQLLSGLGFHYMWARIARLTPGSFLWEHRDYGELQSVERYRLHIPIVTSPSAFLVLAGSAVHLAAGALWRLTPTFVHGACNLYGPTRIHLILDCYASAELDDLIAGQQLPGNYVRHLPPLHGESLQQQLDKATSLARLGYPQAAEQHLLRLFFKHSLPEGRAYDLISDMYDAVGTPDIAQEWRSRKSILLGLTA
;
A
#
# COMPACT_ATOMS: atom_id res chain seq x y z
N MET A 1 6.58 16.76 13.56
CA MET A 1 6.04 15.47 13.08
C MET A 1 5.17 15.61 11.81
N THR A 2 4.32 16.62 11.69
CA THR A 2 3.44 16.81 10.51
C THR A 2 4.21 16.97 9.20
N THR A 3 5.31 17.72 9.18
CA THR A 3 6.11 17.95 7.96
C THR A 3 6.71 16.67 7.39
N LEU A 4 7.21 15.77 8.24
CA LEU A 4 7.76 14.48 7.79
C LEU A 4 6.68 13.58 7.18
N LEU A 5 5.48 13.54 7.76
CA LEU A 5 4.38 12.73 7.25
C LEU A 5 3.87 13.26 5.90
N THR A 6 3.83 14.59 5.72
CA THR A 6 3.46 15.21 4.44
C THR A 6 4.45 14.88 3.31
N GLN A 7 5.72 14.63 3.63
CA GLN A 7 6.69 14.14 2.64
C GLN A 7 6.39 12.70 2.18
N GLN A 8 5.76 11.91 3.04
CA GLN A 8 5.45 10.51 2.77
C GLN A 8 4.10 10.34 2.05
N VAL A 9 3.09 11.09 2.49
CA VAL A 9 1.74 11.06 1.92
C VAL A 9 1.11 12.44 1.97
N ALA A 10 0.47 12.85 0.89
CA ALA A 10 -0.26 14.13 0.80
C ALA A 10 -1.34 14.06 -0.28
N CYS A 11 -2.26 15.01 -0.31
CA CYS A 11 -3.29 15.09 -1.34
C CYS A 11 -3.43 16.50 -1.93
N THR A 12 -3.98 16.58 -3.12
CA THR A 12 -4.33 17.86 -3.76
C THR A 12 -5.53 18.50 -3.07
N SER A 13 -5.56 19.83 -3.03
CA SER A 13 -6.69 20.60 -2.51
C SER A 13 -7.90 20.63 -3.46
N GLY A 14 -7.73 20.28 -4.74
CA GLY A 14 -8.79 20.23 -5.74
C GLY A 14 -9.53 18.89 -5.71
N ALA A 15 -10.84 18.93 -5.80
CA ALA A 15 -11.65 17.74 -5.98
C ALA A 15 -11.63 17.29 -7.45
N LEU A 16 -11.53 15.99 -7.69
CA LEU A 16 -11.75 15.39 -9.00
C LEU A 16 -13.26 15.47 -9.35
N ASP A 17 -13.57 15.48 -10.65
CA ASP A 17 -14.97 15.50 -11.12
C ASP A 17 -15.75 14.30 -10.56
N ALA A 18 -16.71 14.57 -9.69
CA ALA A 18 -17.50 13.55 -9.01
C ALA A 18 -18.35 12.70 -9.97
N ALA A 19 -18.87 13.29 -11.04
CA ALA A 19 -19.68 12.56 -12.03
C ALA A 19 -18.80 11.62 -12.86
N LEU A 20 -17.58 12.05 -13.19
CA LEU A 20 -16.60 11.20 -13.87
C LEU A 20 -16.15 10.06 -12.95
N LEU A 21 -15.85 10.35 -11.67
CA LEU A 21 -15.45 9.33 -10.70
C LEU A 21 -16.53 8.28 -10.46
N GLU A 22 -17.82 8.64 -10.47
CA GLU A 22 -18.90 7.65 -10.32
C GLU A 22 -18.98 6.73 -11.56
N ARG A 23 -18.72 7.23 -12.76
CA ARG A 23 -18.61 6.38 -13.95
C ARG A 23 -17.38 5.47 -13.89
N VAL A 24 -16.22 5.99 -13.46
CA VAL A 24 -15.02 5.19 -13.21
C VAL A 24 -15.29 4.11 -12.16
N ARG A 25 -16.01 4.45 -11.10
CA ARG A 25 -16.41 3.49 -10.07
C ARG A 25 -17.26 2.35 -10.65
N HIS A 26 -18.24 2.68 -11.49
CA HIS A 26 -19.06 1.67 -12.16
C HIS A 26 -18.20 0.74 -13.02
N GLU A 27 -17.28 1.28 -13.82
CA GLU A 27 -16.35 0.50 -14.63
C GLU A 27 -15.48 -0.41 -13.79
N THR A 28 -14.87 0.09 -12.70
CA THR A 28 -13.99 -0.73 -11.84
C THR A 28 -14.71 -1.83 -11.09
N LEU A 29 -16.00 -1.68 -10.79
CA LEU A 29 -16.83 -2.72 -10.16
C LEU A 29 -17.29 -3.81 -11.13
N THR A 30 -17.26 -3.52 -12.43
CA THR A 30 -17.69 -4.44 -13.51
C THR A 30 -16.52 -5.04 -14.30
N VAL A 31 -15.29 -4.75 -13.91
CA VAL A 31 -14.10 -5.36 -14.53
C VAL A 31 -14.18 -6.89 -14.43
N PRO A 32 -13.95 -7.62 -15.54
CA PRO A 32 -13.94 -9.09 -15.53
C PRO A 32 -12.91 -9.66 -14.54
N ASP A 33 -13.12 -10.92 -14.14
CA ASP A 33 -12.12 -11.66 -13.39
C ASP A 33 -10.79 -11.77 -14.16
N GLY A 34 -9.72 -12.06 -13.44
CA GLY A 34 -8.37 -12.11 -14.00
C GLY A 34 -7.37 -11.30 -13.17
N TRP A 35 -7.79 -10.92 -11.96
CA TRP A 35 -6.93 -10.18 -11.02
C TRP A 35 -5.69 -10.97 -10.66
N VAL A 36 -4.54 -10.33 -10.82
CA VAL A 36 -3.25 -10.91 -10.44
C VAL A 36 -3.01 -10.66 -8.96
N THR A 37 -2.63 -11.71 -8.25
CA THR A 37 -2.16 -11.60 -6.87
C THR A 37 -0.67 -11.32 -6.87
N GLU A 38 -0.29 -10.13 -6.45
CA GLU A 38 1.11 -9.74 -6.24
C GLU A 38 1.43 -9.77 -4.74
N TYR A 39 2.71 -9.55 -4.42
CA TYR A 39 3.16 -9.31 -3.06
C TYR A 39 2.96 -10.48 -2.10
N GLY A 40 3.01 -11.73 -2.61
CA GLY A 40 2.76 -12.95 -1.81
C GLY A 40 3.57 -13.03 -0.51
N ASP A 41 4.78 -12.46 -0.51
CA ASP A 41 5.69 -12.50 0.63
C ASP A 41 5.31 -11.54 1.77
N TYR A 42 4.49 -10.52 1.49
CA TYR A 42 4.12 -9.49 2.48
C TYR A 42 2.66 -9.07 2.47
N GLN A 43 1.77 -9.98 2.10
CA GLN A 43 0.32 -9.78 2.22
C GLN A 43 -0.35 -10.91 2.99
N SER A 44 -1.55 -10.64 3.52
CA SER A 44 -2.39 -11.65 4.19
C SER A 44 -3.39 -12.34 3.27
N GLY A 45 -3.34 -12.07 1.98
CA GLY A 45 -4.37 -12.36 0.99
C GLY A 45 -5.25 -11.15 0.69
N GLY A 46 -6.07 -11.24 -0.36
CA GLY A 46 -7.07 -10.24 -0.72
C GLY A 46 -6.58 -9.04 -1.54
N TRP A 47 -5.29 -8.93 -1.83
CA TRP A 47 -4.77 -8.01 -2.83
C TRP A 47 -4.98 -8.57 -4.24
N GLY A 48 -5.32 -7.70 -5.18
CA GLY A 48 -5.37 -8.03 -6.60
C GLY A 48 -5.13 -6.79 -7.43
N THR A 49 -4.43 -6.96 -8.55
CA THR A 49 -4.04 -5.90 -9.48
C THR A 49 -4.43 -6.26 -10.91
N LEU A 50 -4.83 -5.24 -11.69
CA LEU A 50 -4.93 -5.29 -13.14
C LEU A 50 -4.30 -4.05 -13.71
N SER A 51 -3.36 -4.23 -14.64
CA SER A 51 -2.73 -3.13 -15.35
C SER A 51 -3.68 -2.51 -16.38
N LEU A 52 -3.68 -1.18 -16.44
CA LEU A 52 -4.39 -0.37 -17.42
C LEU A 52 -3.44 0.13 -18.51
N LEU A 53 -2.25 0.56 -18.08
CA LEU A 53 -1.12 1.01 -18.89
C LEU A 53 0.13 0.34 -18.36
N ASN A 54 0.91 -0.34 -19.19
CA ASN A 54 2.19 -0.95 -18.84
C ASN A 54 3.06 -1.17 -20.09
N ALA A 55 4.26 -1.72 -19.93
CA ALA A 55 5.20 -1.94 -21.02
C ALA A 55 4.69 -2.91 -22.10
N SER A 56 3.92 -3.94 -21.73
CA SER A 56 3.50 -5.02 -22.63
C SER A 56 2.11 -4.87 -23.24
N GLY A 57 1.25 -3.99 -22.69
CA GLY A 57 -0.16 -3.92 -23.07
C GLY A 57 -1.01 -5.13 -22.57
N VAL A 58 -0.45 -6.00 -21.74
CA VAL A 58 -1.13 -7.17 -21.17
C VAL A 58 -1.62 -6.85 -19.77
N ALA A 59 -2.94 -6.95 -19.53
CA ALA A 59 -3.54 -6.53 -18.27
C ALA A 59 -3.06 -7.31 -17.03
N THR A 60 -2.62 -8.54 -17.22
CA THR A 60 -2.08 -9.41 -16.17
C THR A 60 -0.57 -9.28 -15.97
N ASP A 61 0.11 -8.51 -16.80
CA ASP A 61 1.51 -8.15 -16.58
C ASP A 61 1.57 -6.97 -15.60
N VAL A 62 2.06 -7.26 -14.41
CA VAL A 62 2.19 -6.32 -13.29
C VAL A 62 3.63 -5.93 -13.02
N THR A 63 4.53 -6.23 -13.95
CA THR A 63 5.94 -5.86 -13.88
C THR A 63 6.09 -4.35 -14.04
N ILE A 64 6.73 -3.72 -13.08
CA ILE A 64 7.06 -2.30 -13.19
C ILE A 64 8.37 -2.15 -13.98
N THR A 65 8.33 -1.35 -15.04
CA THR A 65 9.46 -1.15 -15.96
C THR A 65 9.48 0.29 -16.43
N ASP A 66 10.67 0.86 -16.57
CA ASP A 66 10.86 2.16 -17.22
C ASP A 66 10.52 2.00 -18.73
N CYS A 67 9.41 2.61 -19.16
CA CYS A 67 8.85 2.43 -20.51
C CYS A 67 7.89 3.52 -20.93
N GLU A 68 7.67 3.65 -22.23
CA GLU A 68 6.47 4.26 -22.78
C GLU A 68 5.33 3.23 -22.73
N PRO A 69 4.26 3.48 -21.96
CA PRO A 69 3.29 2.46 -21.66
C PRO A 69 2.30 2.24 -22.81
N VAL A 70 1.89 0.99 -22.98
CA VAL A 70 0.87 0.54 -23.92
C VAL A 70 -0.47 0.34 -23.19
N GLU A 71 -1.55 0.74 -23.84
CA GLU A 71 -2.92 0.52 -23.35
C GLU A 71 -3.26 -0.98 -23.33
N THR A 72 -3.82 -1.45 -22.21
CA THR A 72 -4.30 -2.83 -22.09
C THR A 72 -5.75 -2.97 -22.57
N SER A 73 -6.18 -4.20 -22.86
CA SER A 73 -7.58 -4.51 -23.20
C SER A 73 -8.56 -4.12 -22.08
N VAL A 74 -8.12 -4.11 -20.83
CA VAL A 74 -8.94 -3.67 -19.70
C VAL A 74 -9.22 -2.16 -19.80
N LEU A 75 -8.20 -1.33 -20.02
CA LEU A 75 -8.41 0.12 -20.19
C LEU A 75 -9.25 0.43 -21.43
N ALA A 76 -9.04 -0.32 -22.52
CA ALA A 76 -9.84 -0.17 -23.74
C ALA A 76 -11.34 -0.36 -23.49
N SER A 77 -11.72 -1.17 -22.50
CA SER A 77 -13.13 -1.40 -22.10
C SER A 77 -13.65 -0.39 -21.06
N MET A 78 -12.82 0.57 -20.61
CA MET A 78 -13.10 1.51 -19.52
C MET A 78 -13.04 2.97 -20.00
N PRO A 79 -14.02 3.44 -20.81
CA PRO A 79 -13.95 4.77 -21.44
C PRO A 79 -13.93 5.93 -20.44
N ALA A 80 -14.60 5.84 -19.29
CA ALA A 80 -14.56 6.89 -18.27
C ALA A 80 -13.21 6.93 -17.55
N THR A 81 -12.62 5.79 -17.29
CA THR A 81 -11.27 5.69 -16.72
C THR A 81 -10.23 6.24 -17.70
N LYS A 82 -10.35 5.90 -18.98
CA LYS A 82 -9.51 6.47 -20.04
C LYS A 82 -9.67 8.00 -20.15
N GLN A 83 -10.92 8.51 -20.06
CA GLN A 83 -11.19 9.94 -20.01
C GLN A 83 -10.52 10.61 -18.79
N LEU A 84 -10.60 9.99 -17.60
CA LEU A 84 -9.95 10.49 -16.39
C LEU A 84 -8.43 10.57 -16.56
N LEU A 85 -7.79 9.48 -16.99
CA LEU A 85 -6.34 9.43 -17.19
C LEU A 85 -5.87 10.45 -18.23
N SER A 86 -6.57 10.56 -19.37
CA SER A 86 -6.25 11.56 -20.41
C SER A 86 -6.45 13.00 -19.90
N GLY A 87 -7.47 13.24 -19.08
CA GLY A 87 -7.76 14.56 -18.52
C GLY A 87 -6.76 15.04 -17.49
N LEU A 88 -6.04 14.13 -16.81
CA LEU A 88 -4.95 14.45 -15.89
C LEU A 88 -3.70 14.92 -16.64
N GLY A 89 -3.50 14.46 -17.87
CA GLY A 89 -2.38 14.90 -18.73
C GLY A 89 -0.99 14.48 -18.24
N PHE A 90 -0.90 13.50 -17.36
CA PHE A 90 0.41 13.03 -16.83
C PHE A 90 1.10 12.07 -17.81
N HIS A 91 2.42 12.05 -17.77
CA HIS A 91 3.22 11.06 -18.46
C HIS A 91 3.32 9.81 -17.59
N TYR A 92 2.55 8.80 -17.93
CA TYR A 92 2.48 7.55 -17.15
C TYR A 92 3.64 6.62 -17.50
N MET A 93 4.17 5.94 -16.49
CA MET A 93 5.02 4.76 -16.65
C MET A 93 4.17 3.49 -16.45
N TRP A 94 3.28 3.52 -15.45
CA TRP A 94 2.38 2.42 -15.13
C TRP A 94 1.08 2.97 -14.55
N ALA A 95 -0.05 2.46 -14.98
CA ALA A 95 -1.35 2.72 -14.38
C ALA A 95 -2.07 1.39 -14.14
N ARG A 96 -2.68 1.24 -12.96
CA ARG A 96 -3.37 0.01 -12.57
C ARG A 96 -4.56 0.25 -11.68
N ILE A 97 -5.49 -0.71 -11.67
CA ILE A 97 -6.50 -0.85 -10.64
C ILE A 97 -5.94 -1.82 -9.59
N ALA A 98 -6.00 -1.44 -8.33
CA ALA A 98 -5.63 -2.31 -7.22
C ALA A 98 -6.79 -2.44 -6.24
N ARG A 99 -7.12 -3.67 -5.87
CA ARG A 99 -8.15 -3.99 -4.87
C ARG A 99 -7.53 -4.58 -3.61
N LEU A 100 -8.17 -4.32 -2.47
CA LEU A 100 -7.85 -4.95 -1.19
C LEU A 100 -9.16 -5.33 -0.50
N THR A 101 -9.40 -6.63 -0.34
CA THR A 101 -10.64 -7.14 0.26
C THR A 101 -10.70 -6.86 1.77
N PRO A 102 -11.89 -6.89 2.40
CA PRO A 102 -12.02 -6.75 3.86
C PRO A 102 -11.21 -7.80 4.62
N GLY A 103 -10.63 -7.40 5.75
CA GLY A 103 -9.79 -8.24 6.59
C GLY A 103 -8.36 -8.46 6.07
N SER A 104 -7.97 -7.76 5.00
CA SER A 104 -6.69 -7.95 4.32
C SER A 104 -5.68 -6.86 4.63
N PHE A 105 -4.40 -7.24 4.54
CA PHE A 105 -3.26 -6.41 4.89
C PHE A 105 -2.14 -6.57 3.84
N LEU A 106 -1.50 -5.46 3.48
CA LEU A 106 -0.13 -5.44 3.00
C LEU A 106 0.75 -5.04 4.19
N TRP A 107 1.64 -5.93 4.60
CA TRP A 107 2.49 -5.72 5.76
C TRP A 107 3.47 -4.57 5.53
N GLU A 108 4.18 -4.20 6.55
CA GLU A 108 5.20 -3.16 6.54
C GLU A 108 6.28 -3.43 5.46
N HIS A 109 6.50 -2.51 4.53
CA HIS A 109 7.47 -2.65 3.43
C HIS A 109 7.87 -1.30 2.86
N ARG A 110 8.90 -1.32 1.99
CA ARG A 110 9.24 -0.25 1.04
C ARG A 110 9.07 -0.79 -0.37
N ASP A 111 8.67 0.07 -1.30
CA ASP A 111 8.58 -0.30 -2.72
C ASP A 111 9.84 0.17 -3.48
N TYR A 112 10.20 -0.60 -4.50
CA TYR A 112 11.01 -0.21 -5.67
C TYR A 112 12.42 0.28 -5.41
N GLY A 113 13.24 -0.55 -4.80
CA GLY A 113 14.69 -0.35 -4.79
C GLY A 113 15.29 -0.28 -6.20
N GLU A 114 14.75 -1.06 -7.13
CA GLU A 114 15.25 -1.22 -8.51
C GLU A 114 15.01 -0.03 -9.44
N LEU A 115 14.07 0.87 -9.13
CA LEU A 115 13.75 2.04 -9.95
C LEU A 115 14.10 3.37 -9.28
N GLN A 116 15.04 3.38 -8.35
CA GLN A 116 15.45 4.61 -7.63
C GLN A 116 16.06 5.67 -8.56
N SER A 117 16.62 5.28 -9.69
CA SER A 117 17.22 6.19 -10.68
C SER A 117 16.19 6.90 -11.56
N VAL A 118 14.92 6.48 -11.54
CA VAL A 118 13.86 7.08 -12.34
C VAL A 118 13.07 8.07 -11.48
N GLU A 119 13.15 9.35 -11.81
CA GLU A 119 12.35 10.38 -11.13
C GLU A 119 10.87 10.21 -11.47
N ARG A 120 10.09 9.86 -10.46
CA ARG A 120 8.66 9.55 -10.63
C ARG A 120 7.87 9.77 -9.35
N TYR A 121 6.57 9.92 -9.52
CA TYR A 121 5.60 10.00 -8.44
C TYR A 121 4.61 8.84 -8.49
N ARG A 122 4.30 8.28 -7.32
CA ARG A 122 3.17 7.38 -7.17
C ARG A 122 1.96 8.16 -6.69
N LEU A 123 0.91 8.10 -7.49
CA LEU A 123 -0.36 8.75 -7.19
C LEU A 123 -1.46 7.70 -6.99
N HIS A 124 -2.40 8.01 -6.11
CA HIS A 124 -3.57 7.19 -5.84
C HIS A 124 -4.83 8.00 -6.06
N ILE A 125 -5.78 7.43 -6.77
CA ILE A 125 -7.16 7.92 -6.86
C ILE A 125 -8.05 6.87 -6.21
N PRO A 126 -8.51 7.07 -4.96
CA PRO A 126 -9.42 6.15 -4.30
C PRO A 126 -10.79 6.17 -4.98
N ILE A 127 -11.22 5.02 -5.50
CA ILE A 127 -12.50 4.84 -6.22
C ILE A 127 -13.57 4.26 -5.28
N VAL A 128 -13.20 3.20 -4.56
CA VAL A 128 -14.02 2.63 -3.48
C VAL A 128 -13.16 2.56 -2.24
N THR A 129 -13.58 3.25 -1.19
CA THR A 129 -12.84 3.31 0.07
C THR A 129 -13.76 3.53 1.25
N SER A 130 -13.25 3.31 2.45
CA SER A 130 -13.93 3.59 3.71
C SER A 130 -12.89 3.94 4.78
N PRO A 131 -13.26 4.59 5.89
CA PRO A 131 -12.31 4.91 6.97
C PRO A 131 -11.59 3.69 7.59
N SER A 132 -12.08 2.48 7.34
CA SER A 132 -11.43 1.22 7.75
C SER A 132 -10.32 0.76 6.81
N ALA A 133 -10.19 1.40 5.64
CA ALA A 133 -9.11 1.20 4.67
C ALA A 133 -8.13 2.37 4.79
N PHE A 134 -6.90 2.10 5.25
CA PHE A 134 -5.91 3.13 5.49
C PHE A 134 -4.48 2.63 5.24
N LEU A 135 -3.57 3.57 5.09
CA LEU A 135 -2.12 3.33 5.13
C LEU A 135 -1.61 3.59 6.54
N VAL A 136 -0.56 2.88 6.93
CA VAL A 136 0.23 3.22 8.12
C VAL A 136 1.61 3.69 7.67
N LEU A 137 2.00 4.88 8.13
CA LEU A 137 3.28 5.52 7.87
C LEU A 137 3.69 6.29 9.13
N ALA A 138 4.97 6.21 9.53
CA ALA A 138 5.51 6.95 10.66
C ALA A 138 4.62 6.95 11.93
N GLY A 139 4.06 5.79 12.28
CA GLY A 139 3.19 5.62 13.46
C GLY A 139 1.82 6.30 13.34
N SER A 140 1.36 6.60 12.14
CA SER A 140 0.07 7.23 11.87
C SER A 140 -0.72 6.42 10.84
N ALA A 141 -2.01 6.25 11.07
CA ALA A 141 -2.96 5.73 10.10
C ALA A 141 -3.51 6.89 9.26
N VAL A 142 -3.42 6.78 7.94
CA VAL A 142 -3.88 7.80 6.99
C VAL A 142 -4.91 7.19 6.06
N HIS A 143 -6.14 7.71 6.12
CA HIS A 143 -7.21 7.33 5.21
C HIS A 143 -7.13 8.15 3.92
N LEU A 144 -6.96 7.49 2.79
CA LEU A 144 -7.02 8.12 1.48
C LEU A 144 -8.49 8.20 1.05
N ALA A 145 -9.09 9.38 1.25
CA ALA A 145 -10.50 9.62 0.92
C ALA A 145 -10.71 9.74 -0.60
N ALA A 146 -11.88 9.32 -1.07
CA ALA A 146 -12.29 9.49 -2.46
C ALA A 146 -12.45 10.98 -2.83
N GLY A 147 -12.33 11.29 -4.11
CA GLY A 147 -12.52 12.65 -4.65
C GLY A 147 -11.25 13.50 -4.68
N ALA A 148 -10.12 13.00 -4.17
CA ALA A 148 -8.83 13.67 -4.20
C ALA A 148 -7.76 12.80 -4.87
N LEU A 149 -6.75 13.45 -5.41
CA LEU A 149 -5.53 12.81 -5.89
C LEU A 149 -4.50 12.80 -4.77
N TRP A 150 -4.07 11.62 -4.37
CA TRP A 150 -3.13 11.40 -3.29
C TRP A 150 -1.77 11.03 -3.84
N ARG A 151 -0.70 11.59 -3.28
CA ARG A 151 0.67 11.13 -3.49
C ARG A 151 1.06 10.21 -2.35
N LEU A 152 1.68 9.10 -2.67
CA LEU A 152 2.44 8.25 -1.74
C LEU A 152 3.89 8.22 -2.20
N THR A 153 4.83 8.47 -1.29
CA THR A 153 6.26 8.29 -1.56
C THR A 153 6.66 6.87 -1.14
N PRO A 154 6.73 5.91 -2.08
CA PRO A 154 6.77 4.49 -1.76
C PRO A 154 8.11 4.00 -1.21
N THR A 155 9.15 4.84 -1.26
CA THR A 155 10.47 4.58 -0.67
C THR A 155 10.50 4.76 0.85
N PHE A 156 9.47 5.38 1.46
CA PHE A 156 9.28 5.35 2.91
C PHE A 156 8.57 4.07 3.32
N VAL A 157 8.89 3.58 4.52
CA VAL A 157 8.22 2.42 5.09
C VAL A 157 6.74 2.68 5.28
N HIS A 158 5.93 1.79 4.75
CA HIS A 158 4.49 1.86 4.84
C HIS A 158 3.84 0.47 4.84
N GLY A 159 2.57 0.43 5.16
CA GLY A 159 1.72 -0.74 5.00
C GLY A 159 0.29 -0.31 4.73
N ALA A 160 -0.53 -1.18 4.17
CA ALA A 160 -1.92 -0.91 3.85
C ALA A 160 -2.84 -1.96 4.46
N CYS A 161 -4.03 -1.55 4.89
CA CYS A 161 -5.05 -2.50 5.32
C CYS A 161 -6.45 -2.06 4.87
N ASN A 162 -7.34 -3.04 4.84
CA ASN A 162 -8.78 -2.84 4.80
C ASN A 162 -9.39 -3.73 5.89
N LEU A 163 -9.69 -3.14 7.06
CA LEU A 163 -10.11 -3.91 8.23
C LEU A 163 -11.51 -4.51 8.05
N TYR A 164 -12.43 -3.71 7.53
CA TYR A 164 -13.84 -4.08 7.27
C TYR A 164 -14.45 -3.09 6.26
N GLY A 165 -15.67 -3.33 5.82
CA GLY A 165 -16.34 -2.47 4.84
C GLY A 165 -16.28 -3.06 3.42
N PRO A 166 -16.49 -2.25 2.38
CA PRO A 166 -16.40 -2.72 1.00
C PRO A 166 -14.96 -3.06 0.63
N THR A 167 -14.79 -3.86 -0.43
CA THR A 167 -13.48 -4.00 -1.08
C THR A 167 -12.95 -2.62 -1.45
N ARG A 168 -11.77 -2.26 -0.95
CA ARG A 168 -11.08 -1.02 -1.34
C ARG A 168 -10.63 -1.16 -2.79
N ILE A 169 -10.88 -0.16 -3.63
CA ILE A 169 -10.39 -0.07 -5.01
C ILE A 169 -9.75 1.29 -5.21
N HIS A 170 -8.48 1.30 -5.63
CA HIS A 170 -7.75 2.50 -6.02
C HIS A 170 -7.25 2.37 -7.47
N LEU A 171 -7.28 3.46 -8.22
CA LEU A 171 -6.35 3.64 -9.33
C LEU A 171 -5.01 4.02 -8.73
N ILE A 172 -3.94 3.34 -9.14
CA ILE A 172 -2.57 3.64 -8.75
C ILE A 172 -1.81 3.98 -10.02
N LEU A 173 -1.16 5.14 -10.01
CA LEU A 173 -0.49 5.73 -11.15
C LEU A 173 0.97 5.97 -10.77
N ASP A 174 1.88 5.36 -11.50
CA ASP A 174 3.30 5.71 -11.46
C ASP A 174 3.56 6.62 -12.66
N CYS A 175 3.91 7.89 -12.39
CA CYS A 175 4.05 8.94 -13.38
C CYS A 175 5.49 9.47 -13.39
N TYR A 176 6.04 9.72 -14.56
CA TYR A 176 7.31 10.43 -14.67
C TYR A 176 7.19 11.85 -14.10
N ALA A 177 8.27 12.35 -13.50
CA ALA A 177 8.31 13.71 -13.03
C ALA A 177 8.21 14.69 -14.21
N SER A 178 7.46 15.78 -14.02
CA SER A 178 7.35 16.90 -14.96
C SER A 178 7.13 18.18 -14.17
N ALA A 179 7.38 19.34 -14.78
CA ALA A 179 7.21 20.63 -14.12
C ALA A 179 5.76 20.82 -13.61
N GLU A 180 4.77 20.43 -14.38
CA GLU A 180 3.35 20.53 -14.01
C GLU A 180 3.01 19.61 -12.84
N LEU A 181 3.59 18.40 -12.81
CA LEU A 181 3.38 17.45 -11.72
C LEU A 181 4.14 17.88 -10.46
N ASP A 182 5.34 18.44 -10.60
CA ASP A 182 6.12 19.02 -9.51
C ASP A 182 5.37 20.17 -8.84
N ASP A 183 4.78 21.09 -9.61
CA ASP A 183 3.96 22.18 -9.11
C ASP A 183 2.72 21.66 -8.37
N LEU A 184 2.05 20.66 -8.91
CA LEU A 184 0.91 20.00 -8.26
C LEU A 184 1.32 19.36 -6.93
N ILE A 185 2.45 18.67 -6.89
CA ILE A 185 2.99 18.01 -5.69
C ILE A 185 3.40 19.05 -4.64
N ALA A 186 4.03 20.14 -5.05
CA ALA A 186 4.45 21.22 -4.14
C ALA A 186 3.25 21.87 -3.42
N GLY A 187 2.08 21.94 -4.07
CA GLY A 187 0.83 22.46 -3.50
C GLY A 187 0.05 21.46 -2.62
N GLN A 188 0.50 20.22 -2.50
CA GLN A 188 -0.22 19.21 -1.73
C GLN A 188 -0.13 19.42 -0.22
N GLN A 189 -1.16 18.98 0.48
CA GLN A 189 -1.29 19.04 1.94
C GLN A 189 -1.77 17.71 2.50
N LEU A 190 -1.64 17.54 3.79
CA LEU A 190 -2.21 16.41 4.52
C LEU A 190 -3.20 16.94 5.57
N PRO A 191 -4.51 17.00 5.25
CA PRO A 191 -5.52 17.45 6.20
C PRO A 191 -5.63 16.52 7.42
N GLY A 192 -5.67 17.11 8.61
CA GLY A 192 -5.63 16.38 9.87
C GLY A 192 -6.80 15.42 10.10
N ASN A 193 -7.96 15.67 9.47
CA ASN A 193 -9.13 14.80 9.56
C ASN A 193 -8.94 13.41 8.89
N TYR A 194 -7.92 13.25 8.05
CA TYR A 194 -7.55 11.96 7.45
C TYR A 194 -6.46 11.23 8.23
N VAL A 195 -5.90 11.86 9.27
CA VAL A 195 -4.77 11.32 10.04
C VAL A 195 -5.24 10.92 11.44
N ARG A 196 -4.88 9.72 11.84
CA ARG A 196 -5.05 9.22 13.21
C ARG A 196 -3.72 8.71 13.72
N HIS A 197 -3.13 9.38 14.72
CA HIS A 197 -1.92 8.90 15.37
C HIS A 197 -2.20 7.61 16.12
N LEU A 198 -1.35 6.61 15.93
CA LEU A 198 -1.45 5.32 16.60
C LEU A 198 -0.83 5.42 18.00
N PRO A 199 -1.44 4.77 19.02
CA PRO A 199 -0.85 4.76 20.34
C PRO A 199 0.47 3.99 20.35
N PRO A 200 1.48 4.42 21.11
CA PRO A 200 2.74 3.67 21.24
C PRO A 200 2.49 2.33 21.94
N LEU A 201 3.31 1.34 21.59
CA LEU A 201 3.33 0.03 22.25
C LEU A 201 4.76 -0.29 22.66
N HIS A 202 5.01 -0.37 23.97
CA HIS A 202 6.35 -0.62 24.53
C HIS A 202 6.24 -1.26 25.93
N GLY A 203 7.40 -1.63 26.49
CA GLY A 203 7.50 -2.16 27.86
C GLY A 203 6.66 -3.43 28.06
N GLU A 204 5.98 -3.50 29.19
CA GLU A 204 5.19 -4.66 29.61
C GLU A 204 4.06 -4.98 28.61
N SER A 205 3.37 -3.96 28.07
CA SER A 205 2.31 -4.18 27.08
C SER A 205 2.82 -4.83 25.78
N LEU A 206 4.03 -4.48 25.32
CA LEU A 206 4.66 -5.12 24.18
C LEU A 206 5.04 -6.57 24.52
N GLN A 207 5.60 -6.79 25.71
CA GLN A 207 5.96 -8.14 26.17
C GLN A 207 4.73 -9.06 26.25
N GLN A 208 3.61 -8.58 26.74
CA GLN A 208 2.34 -9.32 26.77
C GLN A 208 1.88 -9.75 25.36
N GLN A 209 2.10 -8.93 24.32
CA GLN A 209 1.78 -9.32 22.94
C GLN A 209 2.71 -10.45 22.45
N LEU A 210 3.99 -10.35 22.77
CA LEU A 210 4.97 -11.38 22.43
C LEU A 210 4.69 -12.70 23.17
N ASP A 211 4.37 -12.65 24.46
CA ASP A 211 4.05 -13.83 25.28
C ASP A 211 2.79 -14.54 24.76
N LYS A 212 1.79 -13.77 24.35
CA LYS A 212 0.57 -14.29 23.72
C LYS A 212 0.88 -14.99 22.40
N ALA A 213 1.68 -14.38 21.52
CA ALA A 213 2.08 -14.98 20.26
C ALA A 213 2.92 -16.25 20.49
N THR A 214 3.87 -16.22 21.42
CA THR A 214 4.69 -17.38 21.80
C THR A 214 3.81 -18.53 22.31
N SER A 215 2.80 -18.23 23.10
CA SER A 215 1.84 -19.24 23.57
C SER A 215 1.03 -19.85 22.42
N LEU A 216 0.55 -19.04 21.46
CA LEU A 216 -0.11 -19.54 20.25
C LEU A 216 0.80 -20.44 19.42
N ALA A 217 2.05 -20.05 19.22
CA ALA A 217 3.02 -20.87 18.47
C ALA A 217 3.28 -22.21 19.16
N ARG A 218 3.45 -22.23 20.50
CA ARG A 218 3.61 -23.47 21.29
C ARG A 218 2.39 -24.41 21.24
N LEU A 219 1.21 -23.85 21.07
CA LEU A 219 -0.02 -24.62 20.88
C LEU A 219 -0.22 -25.14 19.45
N GLY A 220 0.73 -24.90 18.53
CA GLY A 220 0.68 -25.36 17.14
C GLY A 220 -0.01 -24.40 16.17
N TYR A 221 -0.15 -23.12 16.53
CA TYR A 221 -0.75 -22.07 15.69
C TYR A 221 0.24 -20.97 15.30
N PRO A 222 1.41 -21.31 14.69
CA PRO A 222 2.45 -20.32 14.40
C PRO A 222 1.98 -19.22 13.43
N GLN A 223 1.20 -19.56 12.38
CA GLN A 223 0.69 -18.57 11.43
C GLN A 223 -0.27 -17.56 12.10
N ALA A 224 -1.08 -18.01 13.05
CA ALA A 224 -1.95 -17.11 13.80
C ALA A 224 -1.12 -16.18 14.72
N ALA A 225 -0.02 -16.67 15.28
CA ALA A 225 0.92 -15.88 16.07
C ALA A 225 1.64 -14.83 15.20
N GLU A 226 2.13 -15.20 14.03
CA GLU A 226 2.73 -14.29 13.06
C GLU A 226 1.77 -13.16 12.69
N GLN A 227 0.56 -13.52 12.27
CA GLN A 227 -0.46 -12.53 11.92
C GLN A 227 -0.86 -11.63 13.09
N HIS A 228 -0.88 -12.15 14.31
CA HIS A 228 -1.10 -11.36 15.50
C HIS A 228 -0.04 -10.27 15.66
N LEU A 229 1.24 -10.63 15.52
CA LEU A 229 2.37 -9.72 15.66
C LEU A 229 2.45 -8.72 14.49
N LEU A 230 2.27 -9.15 13.24
CA LEU A 230 2.24 -8.26 12.06
C LEU A 230 1.14 -7.20 12.16
N ARG A 231 -0.03 -7.56 12.69
CA ARG A 231 -1.14 -6.62 12.87
C ARG A 231 -0.90 -5.55 13.94
N LEU A 232 0.12 -5.69 14.80
CA LEU A 232 0.49 -4.66 15.76
C LEU A 232 0.92 -3.36 15.05
N PHE A 233 1.57 -3.46 13.89
CA PHE A 233 1.93 -2.33 13.05
C PHE A 233 0.72 -1.45 12.66
N PHE A 234 -0.46 -2.04 12.47
CA PHE A 234 -1.70 -1.32 12.12
C PHE A 234 -2.48 -0.77 13.31
N LYS A 235 -2.11 -1.15 14.51
CA LYS A 235 -2.80 -0.78 15.75
C LYS A 235 -1.97 0.18 16.60
N HIS A 236 -0.65 0.14 16.45
CA HIS A 236 0.27 0.82 17.34
C HIS A 236 1.39 1.52 16.57
N SER A 237 1.88 2.63 17.12
CA SER A 237 3.13 3.24 16.68
C SER A 237 4.29 2.38 17.19
N LEU A 238 4.93 1.68 16.27
CA LEU A 238 6.11 0.84 16.52
C LEU A 238 7.33 1.43 15.81
N PRO A 239 8.55 1.16 16.30
CA PRO A 239 9.75 1.34 15.51
C PRO A 239 9.68 0.54 14.20
N GLU A 240 10.34 1.04 13.16
CA GLU A 240 10.42 0.40 11.85
C GLU A 240 10.91 -1.04 11.95
N GLY A 241 10.16 -1.96 11.35
CA GLY A 241 10.47 -3.40 11.33
C GLY A 241 10.27 -4.13 12.66
N ARG A 242 9.76 -3.46 13.72
CA ARG A 242 9.61 -4.10 15.03
C ARG A 242 8.65 -5.28 15.01
N ALA A 243 7.62 -5.26 14.16
CA ALA A 243 6.71 -6.40 14.05
C ALA A 243 7.44 -7.68 13.57
N TYR A 244 8.38 -7.55 12.65
CA TYR A 244 9.23 -8.64 12.17
C TYR A 244 10.21 -9.13 13.24
N ASP A 245 10.80 -8.22 14.04
CA ASP A 245 11.67 -8.60 15.15
C ASP A 245 10.91 -9.42 16.19
N LEU A 246 9.69 -9.03 16.53
CA LEU A 246 8.84 -9.77 17.47
C LEU A 246 8.55 -11.20 16.99
N ILE A 247 8.38 -11.41 15.68
CA ILE A 247 8.19 -12.75 15.12
C ILE A 247 9.48 -13.56 15.26
N SER A 248 10.62 -12.96 14.97
CA SER A 248 11.91 -13.62 15.16
C SER A 248 12.15 -13.99 16.63
N ASP A 249 11.90 -13.05 17.55
CA ASP A 249 11.99 -13.26 19.00
C ASP A 249 11.07 -14.41 19.45
N MET A 250 9.85 -14.49 18.92
CA MET A 250 8.90 -15.57 19.18
C MET A 250 9.44 -16.93 18.73
N TYR A 251 10.00 -17.02 17.52
CA TYR A 251 10.53 -18.28 16.99
C TYR A 251 11.80 -18.73 17.72
N ASP A 252 12.65 -17.80 18.13
CA ASP A 252 13.78 -18.12 19.03
C ASP A 252 13.28 -18.68 20.38
N ALA A 253 12.23 -18.09 20.95
CA ALA A 253 11.67 -18.52 22.24
C ALA A 253 10.93 -19.88 22.17
N VAL A 254 10.50 -20.33 21.00
CA VAL A 254 9.91 -21.67 20.81
C VAL A 254 10.91 -22.70 20.29
N GLY A 255 12.18 -22.32 20.09
CA GLY A 255 13.26 -23.23 19.72
C GLY A 255 13.36 -23.54 18.23
N THR A 256 12.94 -22.64 17.37
CA THR A 256 13.02 -22.76 15.90
C THR A 256 13.84 -21.61 15.28
N PRO A 257 15.17 -21.57 15.55
CA PRO A 257 16.04 -20.46 15.15
C PRO A 257 16.15 -20.29 13.61
N ASP A 258 15.99 -21.36 12.85
CA ASP A 258 16.03 -21.29 11.39
C ASP A 258 14.88 -20.42 10.85
N ILE A 259 13.65 -20.60 11.38
CA ILE A 259 12.49 -19.78 11.00
C ILE A 259 12.68 -18.34 11.50
N ALA A 260 13.24 -18.15 12.71
CA ALA A 260 13.58 -16.82 13.20
C ALA A 260 14.54 -16.09 12.24
N GLN A 261 15.54 -16.80 11.70
CA GLN A 261 16.49 -16.24 10.73
C GLN A 261 15.82 -15.90 9.38
N GLU A 262 14.88 -16.72 8.92
CA GLU A 262 14.07 -16.41 7.72
C GLU A 262 13.30 -15.08 7.88
N TRP A 263 12.70 -14.84 9.06
CA TRP A 263 12.00 -13.60 9.34
C TRP A 263 12.93 -12.37 9.43
N ARG A 264 14.14 -12.53 9.96
CA ARG A 264 15.19 -11.48 9.94
C ARG A 264 15.57 -11.14 8.49
N SER A 265 15.75 -12.15 7.66
CA SER A 265 16.06 -11.97 6.23
C SER A 265 14.92 -11.30 5.49
N ARG A 266 13.68 -11.72 5.74
CA ARG A 266 12.47 -11.10 5.18
C ARG A 266 12.37 -9.63 5.56
N LYS A 267 12.58 -9.27 6.84
CA LYS A 267 12.65 -7.87 7.29
C LYS A 267 13.67 -7.07 6.47
N SER A 268 14.89 -7.61 6.31
CA SER A 268 15.96 -6.91 5.58
C SER A 268 15.59 -6.66 4.12
N ILE A 269 14.97 -7.63 3.45
CA ILE A 269 14.51 -7.51 2.06
C ILE A 269 13.38 -6.47 1.96
N LEU A 270 12.33 -6.61 2.78
CA LEU A 270 11.13 -5.77 2.68
C LEU A 270 11.36 -4.31 3.08
N LEU A 271 12.33 -4.06 3.95
CA LEU A 271 12.65 -2.70 4.39
C LEU A 271 13.88 -2.12 3.69
N GLY A 272 14.44 -2.80 2.69
CA GLY A 272 15.61 -2.32 1.95
C GLY A 272 16.85 -2.15 2.83
N LEU A 273 17.02 -3.02 3.84
CA LEU A 273 18.15 -2.98 4.79
C LEU A 273 19.34 -3.85 4.33
N THR A 274 19.23 -4.48 3.16
CA THR A 274 20.34 -5.22 2.54
C THR A 274 21.32 -4.22 1.95
N ALA A 275 22.57 -4.28 2.41
CA ALA A 275 23.69 -3.51 1.88
C ALA A 275 24.06 -3.99 0.46
#